data_c4f99d6def9d3751def675b95d9abaa3
#
_entry.id   c4f99d6def9d3751def675b95d9abaa3
#
_cell.length_a   1.000
_cell.length_b   1.000
_cell.length_c   1.000
_cell.angle_alpha   90.00
_cell.angle_beta   90.00
_cell.angle_gamma   90.00
#
_symmetry.space_group_name_H-M   'P 1'
#
loop_
_entity.id
_entity.type
_entity.pdbx_description
1 polymer ?
#
loop_
_entity_poly.entity_id
_entity_poly.type
_entity_poly.pdbx_seq_one_letter_code
_entity_poly.pdbx_strand_id
1 'polypeptide(L)'
;MSSQKIFLFDFDGVIVDGMQEYWHSSLLACERYLNSPNITIDQKLYQGVPNSFKEIRPWVKYGWEMILIVHEIIKTENPLKSDNKDDFINNYHQNCQRILNENSWIAEDIQKMLDKSRKYQIDKDFKSWVNLHKPFFEIINFMKELSKRGIKTGVITTKGKIFAEKILKQLNIFPEFIFGYESGTKIKIAEKLTQNYEILGFIEDRKKTLIDIKQNSETSNIPCFLADWGYLKESDKNKLSNEIKLLKLGNLGELVAI
;
A
#
# COMPACT_ATOMS: atom_id res chain seq x y z
N MET A 1 30.25 -0.96 -18.90
CA MET A 1 30.00 -1.56 -17.56
C MET A 1 28.60 -2.16 -17.64
N SER A 2 28.38 -3.43 -17.24
CA SER A 2 27.03 -4.00 -17.20
C SER A 2 26.22 -3.21 -16.16
N SER A 3 25.00 -2.78 -16.52
CA SER A 3 24.11 -2.10 -15.58
C SER A 3 23.80 -3.04 -14.42
N GLN A 4 23.74 -2.51 -13.19
CA GLN A 4 23.35 -3.32 -12.02
C GLN A 4 21.90 -3.79 -12.16
N LYS A 5 21.66 -5.07 -11.88
CA LYS A 5 20.32 -5.66 -11.93
C LYS A 5 19.54 -5.38 -10.65
N ILE A 6 18.27 -4.98 -10.78
CA ILE A 6 17.39 -4.70 -9.66
C ILE A 6 15.99 -5.26 -9.89
N PHE A 7 15.33 -5.69 -8.82
CA PHE A 7 13.93 -6.06 -8.80
C PHE A 7 13.15 -5.10 -7.88
N LEU A 8 12.03 -4.57 -8.34
CA LEU A 8 11.23 -3.58 -7.62
C LEU A 8 9.98 -4.22 -7.00
N PHE A 9 9.61 -3.72 -5.83
CA PHE A 9 8.45 -4.19 -5.06
C PHE A 9 7.63 -3.02 -4.54
N ASP A 10 6.31 -3.13 -4.59
CA ASP A 10 5.48 -2.38 -3.64
C ASP A 10 5.60 -2.99 -2.25
N PHE A 11 5.08 -2.32 -1.25
CA PHE A 11 5.20 -2.72 0.14
C PHE A 11 3.90 -3.34 0.69
N ASP A 12 2.85 -2.52 0.87
CA ASP A 12 1.58 -2.97 1.42
C ASP A 12 0.74 -3.72 0.37
N GLY A 13 0.40 -4.96 0.63
CA GLY A 13 -0.27 -5.86 -0.33
C GLY A 13 0.69 -6.67 -1.19
N VAL A 14 2.00 -6.39 -1.13
CA VAL A 14 3.03 -7.17 -1.83
C VAL A 14 3.99 -7.84 -0.86
N ILE A 15 4.68 -7.08 -0.01
CA ILE A 15 5.64 -7.61 0.98
C ILE A 15 4.93 -7.97 2.28
N VAL A 16 3.97 -7.14 2.69
CA VAL A 16 3.17 -7.34 3.91
C VAL A 16 1.69 -7.07 3.65
N ASP A 17 0.82 -7.77 4.36
CA ASP A 17 -0.57 -7.35 4.56
C ASP A 17 -0.59 -6.34 5.71
N GLY A 18 -0.76 -5.06 5.37
CA GLY A 18 -0.85 -3.93 6.31
C GLY A 18 -2.29 -3.58 6.71
N MET A 19 -3.30 -4.39 6.37
CA MET A 19 -4.72 -4.08 6.57
C MET A 19 -5.03 -3.70 8.03
N GLN A 20 -4.50 -4.48 8.96
CA GLN A 20 -4.74 -4.29 10.39
C GLN A 20 -4.07 -3.01 10.90
N GLU A 21 -2.85 -2.73 10.45
CA GLU A 21 -2.13 -1.50 10.79
C GLU A 21 -2.88 -0.28 10.28
N TYR A 22 -3.29 -0.29 9.03
CA TYR A 22 -4.03 0.82 8.45
C TYR A 22 -5.33 1.11 9.19
N TRP A 23 -6.10 0.06 9.54
CA TRP A 23 -7.30 0.23 10.35
C TRP A 23 -7.00 0.86 11.70
N HIS A 24 -6.05 0.31 12.46
CA HIS A 24 -5.69 0.79 13.79
C HIS A 24 -5.12 2.21 13.76
N SER A 25 -4.21 2.50 12.83
CA SER A 25 -3.61 3.83 12.73
C SER A 25 -4.62 4.89 12.30
N SER A 26 -5.55 4.55 11.40
CA SER A 26 -6.61 5.47 10.97
C SER A 26 -7.66 5.69 12.06
N LEU A 27 -8.04 4.62 12.79
CA LEU A 27 -8.96 4.74 13.92
C LEU A 27 -8.36 5.63 15.01
N LEU A 28 -7.09 5.43 15.34
CA LEU A 28 -6.37 6.28 16.30
C LEU A 28 -6.24 7.73 15.81
N ALA A 29 -6.08 7.94 14.50
CA ALA A 29 -6.07 9.28 13.93
C ALA A 29 -7.42 9.99 14.12
N CYS A 30 -8.52 9.28 13.85
CA CYS A 30 -9.87 9.79 14.09
C CYS A 30 -10.09 10.12 15.58
N GLU A 31 -9.67 9.23 16.49
CA GLU A 31 -9.83 9.42 17.93
C GLU A 31 -9.08 10.63 18.48
N ARG A 32 -7.84 10.84 18.01
CA ARG A 32 -6.92 11.79 18.64
C ARG A 32 -6.80 13.13 17.94
N TYR A 33 -7.02 13.16 16.64
CA TYR A 33 -6.66 14.33 15.84
C TYR A 33 -7.81 14.91 15.02
N LEU A 34 -8.87 14.13 14.78
CA LEU A 34 -10.08 14.62 14.15
C LEU A 34 -11.07 15.02 15.24
N ASN A 35 -11.22 16.32 15.47
CA ASN A 35 -12.25 16.86 16.36
C ASN A 35 -13.63 16.79 15.68
N SER A 36 -14.20 15.58 15.56
CA SER A 36 -15.55 15.39 15.01
C SER A 36 -16.54 15.19 16.13
N PRO A 37 -17.50 16.11 16.33
CA PRO A 37 -18.42 16.07 17.48
C PRO A 37 -19.37 14.87 17.49
N ASN A 38 -19.51 14.16 16.39
CA ASN A 38 -20.44 13.03 16.19
C ASN A 38 -19.72 11.66 16.19
N ILE A 39 -18.50 11.59 16.68
CA ILE A 39 -17.72 10.36 16.69
C ILE A 39 -17.53 9.86 18.13
N THR A 40 -18.07 8.68 18.41
CA THR A 40 -17.74 7.92 19.63
C THR A 40 -17.06 6.62 19.21
N ILE A 41 -15.80 6.44 19.60
CA ILE A 41 -15.04 5.24 19.27
C ILE A 41 -15.26 4.19 20.36
N ASP A 42 -15.99 3.11 20.01
CA ASP A 42 -16.07 1.91 20.85
C ASP A 42 -14.72 1.18 20.82
N GLN A 43 -14.20 0.81 21.99
CA GLN A 43 -12.96 0.03 22.13
C GLN A 43 -13.01 -1.33 21.38
N LYS A 44 -14.21 -1.86 21.13
CA LYS A 44 -14.42 -3.06 20.30
C LYS A 44 -13.95 -2.89 18.87
N LEU A 45 -13.91 -1.67 18.35
CA LEU A 45 -13.39 -1.38 16.99
C LEU A 45 -11.89 -1.69 16.85
N TYR A 46 -11.15 -1.72 17.96
CA TYR A 46 -9.74 -2.13 17.97
C TYR A 46 -9.54 -3.66 17.95
N GLN A 47 -10.61 -4.45 18.15
CA GLN A 47 -10.50 -5.92 18.19
C GLN A 47 -10.44 -6.57 16.80
N GLY A 48 -10.80 -5.86 15.75
CA GLY A 48 -10.77 -6.39 14.39
C GLY A 48 -11.04 -5.36 13.31
N VAL A 49 -10.72 -5.70 12.08
CA VAL A 49 -10.94 -4.84 10.91
C VAL A 49 -12.34 -5.11 10.36
N PRO A 50 -13.23 -4.10 10.26
CA PRO A 50 -14.57 -4.27 9.67
C PRO A 50 -14.50 -4.75 8.22
N ASN A 51 -15.49 -5.54 7.81
CA ASN A 51 -15.56 -6.04 6.43
C ASN A 51 -15.68 -4.90 5.41
N SER A 52 -16.47 -3.86 5.71
CA SER A 52 -16.59 -2.69 4.84
C SER A 52 -15.24 -2.01 4.56
N PHE A 53 -14.35 -1.91 5.56
CA PHE A 53 -13.00 -1.38 5.36
C PHE A 53 -12.17 -2.27 4.43
N LYS A 54 -12.21 -3.60 4.63
CA LYS A 54 -11.49 -4.56 3.78
C LYS A 54 -11.97 -4.52 2.34
N GLU A 55 -13.28 -4.44 2.13
CA GLU A 55 -13.91 -4.42 0.81
C GLU A 55 -13.61 -3.13 0.04
N ILE A 56 -13.46 -1.98 0.72
CA ILE A 56 -13.12 -0.70 0.08
C ILE A 56 -11.62 -0.59 -0.19
N ARG A 57 -10.76 -1.30 0.54
CA ARG A 57 -9.29 -1.22 0.43
C ARG A 57 -8.75 -1.26 -1.01
N PRO A 58 -9.27 -2.07 -1.96
CA PRO A 58 -8.78 -2.11 -3.34
C PRO A 58 -8.91 -0.78 -4.11
N TRP A 59 -9.74 0.16 -3.68
CA TRP A 59 -9.89 1.48 -4.31
C TRP A 59 -8.92 2.52 -3.74
N VAL A 60 -8.43 2.30 -2.52
CA VAL A 60 -7.52 3.23 -1.83
C VAL A 60 -6.21 3.37 -2.59
N LYS A 61 -5.79 4.61 -2.82
CA LYS A 61 -4.52 4.94 -3.47
C LYS A 61 -3.50 5.47 -2.46
N TYR A 62 -3.93 6.35 -1.58
CA TYR A 62 -3.06 7.02 -0.60
C TYR A 62 -3.47 6.69 0.83
N GLY A 63 -2.51 6.71 1.75
CA GLY A 63 -2.76 6.38 3.15
C GLY A 63 -3.84 7.25 3.81
N TRP A 64 -3.87 8.55 3.50
CA TRP A 64 -4.86 9.49 4.06
C TRP A 64 -6.31 9.12 3.74
N GLU A 65 -6.57 8.50 2.58
CA GLU A 65 -7.93 8.06 2.20
C GLU A 65 -8.50 7.04 3.18
N MET A 66 -7.65 6.26 3.85
CA MET A 66 -8.09 5.28 4.84
C MET A 66 -8.69 5.94 6.08
N ILE A 67 -8.19 7.13 6.46
CA ILE A 67 -8.80 7.92 7.55
C ILE A 67 -10.21 8.35 7.17
N LEU A 68 -10.44 8.75 5.91
CA LEU A 68 -11.79 9.12 5.45
C LEU A 68 -12.75 7.94 5.52
N ILE A 69 -12.30 6.75 5.09
CA ILE A 69 -13.11 5.52 5.16
C ILE A 69 -13.46 5.18 6.61
N VAL A 70 -12.44 5.22 7.49
CA VAL A 70 -12.66 4.96 8.93
C VAL A 70 -13.63 5.98 9.50
N HIS A 71 -13.47 7.28 9.21
CA HIS A 71 -14.37 8.33 9.66
C HIS A 71 -15.83 8.04 9.27
N GLU A 72 -16.08 7.61 8.02
CA GLU A 72 -17.44 7.26 7.57
C GLU A 72 -17.97 5.99 8.27
N ILE A 73 -17.11 5.01 8.55
CA ILE A 73 -17.52 3.76 9.23
C ILE A 73 -17.91 4.01 10.70
N ILE A 74 -17.22 4.93 11.38
CA ILE A 74 -17.43 5.20 12.82
C ILE A 74 -18.51 6.24 13.12
N LYS A 75 -19.07 6.90 12.09
CA LYS A 75 -20.22 7.79 12.27
C LYS A 75 -21.42 7.02 12.82
N THR A 76 -22.21 7.69 13.66
CA THR A 76 -23.43 7.10 14.25
C THR A 76 -24.39 6.57 13.18
N GLU A 77 -24.54 7.29 12.08
CA GLU A 77 -25.38 6.91 10.93
C GLU A 77 -24.64 6.04 9.90
N ASN A 78 -23.46 5.57 10.19
CA ASN A 78 -22.56 4.76 9.37
C ASN A 78 -23.01 4.61 7.90
N PRO A 79 -22.61 5.53 7.00
CA PRO A 79 -23.05 5.52 5.61
C PRO A 79 -22.49 4.34 4.80
N LEU A 80 -21.55 3.58 5.36
CA LEU A 80 -20.94 2.40 4.74
C LEU A 80 -21.50 1.07 5.29
N LYS A 81 -22.60 1.12 6.05
CA LYS A 81 -23.39 -0.07 6.39
C LYS A 81 -24.23 -0.51 5.19
N SER A 82 -23.99 -1.75 4.76
CA SER A 82 -24.72 -2.56 3.78
C SER A 82 -25.08 -1.92 2.43
N ASP A 83 -26.13 -1.13 2.33
CA ASP A 83 -26.76 -0.78 1.04
C ASP A 83 -26.09 0.41 0.31
N ASN A 84 -25.40 1.29 1.03
CA ASN A 84 -24.74 2.48 0.46
C ASN A 84 -23.27 2.24 0.10
N LYS A 85 -22.71 1.09 0.45
CA LYS A 85 -21.29 0.79 0.20
C LYS A 85 -20.98 0.74 -1.30
N ASP A 86 -21.84 0.12 -2.09
CA ASP A 86 -21.64 -0.01 -3.54
C ASP A 86 -21.69 1.36 -4.24
N ASP A 87 -22.59 2.24 -3.81
CA ASP A 87 -22.64 3.63 -4.28
C ASP A 87 -21.36 4.39 -3.89
N PHE A 88 -20.88 4.19 -2.68
CA PHE A 88 -19.62 4.79 -2.23
C PHE A 88 -18.44 4.32 -3.08
N ILE A 89 -18.37 3.03 -3.36
CA ILE A 89 -17.33 2.41 -4.17
C ILE A 89 -17.38 2.90 -5.62
N ASN A 90 -18.57 2.93 -6.23
CA ASN A 90 -18.75 3.35 -7.61
C ASN A 90 -18.35 4.82 -7.85
N ASN A 91 -18.50 5.65 -6.82
CA ASN A 91 -18.16 7.06 -6.85
C ASN A 91 -16.97 7.38 -5.89
N TYR A 92 -16.05 6.44 -5.70
CA TYR A 92 -15.02 6.48 -4.65
C TYR A 92 -14.26 7.80 -4.57
N HIS A 93 -13.74 8.27 -5.71
CA HIS A 93 -12.97 9.52 -5.75
C HIS A 93 -13.81 10.75 -5.40
N GLN A 94 -15.03 10.87 -5.95
CA GLN A 94 -15.95 11.97 -5.63
C GLN A 94 -16.35 11.94 -4.15
N ASN A 95 -16.58 10.76 -3.58
CA ASN A 95 -16.88 10.61 -2.16
C ASN A 95 -15.71 11.03 -1.27
N CYS A 96 -14.47 10.68 -1.61
CA CYS A 96 -13.29 11.18 -0.88
C CYS A 96 -13.22 12.72 -0.93
N GLN A 97 -13.44 13.34 -2.10
CA GLN A 97 -13.44 14.79 -2.23
C GLN A 97 -14.60 15.44 -1.46
N ARG A 98 -15.79 14.85 -1.49
CA ARG A 98 -16.94 15.31 -0.71
C ARG A 98 -16.63 15.32 0.78
N ILE A 99 -16.07 14.24 1.32
CA ILE A 99 -15.71 14.13 2.75
C ILE A 99 -14.67 15.20 3.14
N LEU A 100 -13.64 15.42 2.31
CA LEU A 100 -12.66 16.47 2.54
C LEU A 100 -13.33 17.84 2.60
N ASN A 101 -14.20 18.15 1.62
CA ASN A 101 -14.87 19.45 1.53
C ASN A 101 -15.85 19.68 2.69
N GLU A 102 -16.70 18.71 3.02
CA GLU A 102 -17.67 18.80 4.11
C GLU A 102 -17.02 19.06 5.47
N ASN A 103 -15.79 18.57 5.67
CA ASN A 103 -15.06 18.73 6.91
C ASN A 103 -13.98 19.83 6.85
N SER A 104 -13.82 20.52 5.71
CA SER A 104 -12.75 21.49 5.48
C SER A 104 -11.36 20.91 5.71
N TRP A 105 -11.15 19.65 5.31
CA TRP A 105 -9.87 18.94 5.48
C TRP A 105 -9.00 19.03 4.24
N ILE A 106 -7.68 19.02 4.47
CA ILE A 106 -6.65 19.00 3.45
C ILE A 106 -5.97 17.62 3.49
N ALA A 107 -5.84 16.96 2.34
CA ALA A 107 -5.30 15.60 2.24
C ALA A 107 -3.91 15.44 2.88
N GLU A 108 -3.04 16.45 2.71
CA GLU A 108 -1.70 16.48 3.30
C GLU A 108 -1.74 16.52 4.85
N ASP A 109 -2.71 17.21 5.43
CA ASP A 109 -2.84 17.29 6.87
C ASP A 109 -3.43 16.00 7.44
N ILE A 110 -4.37 15.37 6.74
CA ILE A 110 -4.87 14.03 7.08
C ILE A 110 -3.74 12.99 6.99
N GLN A 111 -2.86 13.08 5.97
CA GLN A 111 -1.67 12.21 5.89
C GLN A 111 -0.73 12.41 7.09
N LYS A 112 -0.50 13.66 7.51
CA LYS A 112 0.30 13.95 8.71
C LYS A 112 -0.33 13.38 9.98
N MET A 113 -1.66 13.36 10.10
CA MET A 113 -2.38 12.75 11.22
C MET A 113 -2.16 11.22 11.25
N LEU A 114 -2.23 10.55 10.09
CA LEU A 114 -1.91 9.14 9.98
C LEU A 114 -0.47 8.83 10.46
N ASP A 115 0.47 9.64 10.00
CA ASP A 115 1.88 9.45 10.37
C ASP A 115 2.16 9.76 11.85
N LYS A 116 1.45 10.74 12.43
CA LYS A 116 1.48 11.01 13.88
C LYS A 116 0.93 9.82 14.68
N SER A 117 -0.16 9.20 14.22
CA SER A 117 -0.75 8.02 14.84
C SER A 117 0.22 6.84 14.82
N ARG A 118 0.90 6.61 13.72
CA ARG A 118 1.96 5.59 13.60
C ARG A 118 3.12 5.85 14.57
N LYS A 119 3.63 7.08 14.58
CA LYS A 119 4.71 7.46 15.52
C LYS A 119 4.30 7.21 16.96
N TYR A 120 3.11 7.66 17.35
CA TYR A 120 2.60 7.42 18.69
C TYR A 120 2.54 5.93 19.06
N GLN A 121 2.04 5.07 18.15
CA GLN A 121 1.99 3.62 18.38
C GLN A 121 3.40 3.01 18.50
N ILE A 122 4.32 3.43 17.64
CA ILE A 122 5.73 3.01 17.66
C ILE A 122 6.40 3.38 18.97
N ASP A 123 6.21 4.61 19.43
CA ASP A 123 6.81 5.12 20.68
C ASP A 123 6.21 4.43 21.90
N LYS A 124 4.92 4.08 21.84
CA LYS A 124 4.22 3.39 22.93
C LYS A 124 4.58 1.91 23.02
N ASP A 125 4.54 1.20 21.89
CA ASP A 125 4.85 -0.24 21.78
C ASP A 125 5.18 -0.59 20.34
N PHE A 126 6.46 -0.52 20.02
CA PHE A 126 6.98 -0.82 18.70
C PHE A 126 6.65 -2.25 18.24
N LYS A 127 6.78 -3.23 19.15
CA LYS A 127 6.53 -4.65 18.82
C LYS A 127 5.07 -4.89 18.47
N SER A 128 4.15 -4.35 19.24
CA SER A 128 2.72 -4.43 18.95
C SER A 128 2.37 -3.77 17.62
N TRP A 129 2.95 -2.60 17.30
CA TRP A 129 2.74 -1.97 16.01
C TRP A 129 3.27 -2.80 14.84
N VAL A 130 4.45 -3.40 14.96
CA VAL A 130 4.99 -4.30 13.93
C VAL A 130 4.08 -5.49 13.71
N ASN A 131 3.53 -6.09 14.76
CA ASN A 131 2.65 -7.25 14.71
C ASN A 131 1.30 -6.99 14.00
N LEU A 132 0.95 -5.72 13.74
CA LEU A 132 -0.20 -5.37 12.91
C LEU A 132 0.06 -5.60 11.41
N HIS A 133 1.28 -5.95 11.03
CA HIS A 133 1.65 -6.28 9.65
C HIS A 133 1.89 -7.78 9.52
N LYS A 134 1.23 -8.41 8.56
CA LYS A 134 1.43 -9.85 8.27
C LYS A 134 2.34 -10.00 7.06
N PRO A 135 3.58 -10.49 7.21
CA PRO A 135 4.48 -10.65 6.08
C PRO A 135 4.03 -11.80 5.17
N PHE A 136 4.18 -11.62 3.86
CA PHE A 136 4.10 -12.70 2.88
C PHE A 136 5.46 -13.37 2.80
N PHE A 137 5.62 -14.50 3.49
CA PHE A 137 6.93 -15.17 3.65
C PHE A 137 7.53 -15.62 2.33
N GLU A 138 6.73 -15.96 1.35
CA GLU A 138 7.18 -16.33 0.01
C GLU A 138 7.91 -15.16 -0.66
N ILE A 139 7.39 -13.93 -0.56
CA ILE A 139 8.06 -12.72 -1.05
C ILE A 139 9.34 -12.43 -0.27
N ILE A 140 9.31 -12.57 1.06
CA ILE A 140 10.51 -12.40 1.90
C ILE A 140 11.62 -13.36 1.45
N ASN A 141 11.29 -14.63 1.22
CA ASN A 141 12.23 -15.63 0.74
C ASN A 141 12.73 -15.33 -0.67
N PHE A 142 11.84 -14.88 -1.57
CA PHE A 142 12.21 -14.46 -2.91
C PHE A 142 13.20 -13.28 -2.90
N MET A 143 12.94 -12.24 -2.10
CA MET A 143 13.86 -11.10 -1.95
C MET A 143 15.25 -11.55 -1.43
N LYS A 144 15.29 -12.48 -0.47
CA LYS A 144 16.54 -13.04 0.04
C LYS A 144 17.29 -13.85 -1.02
N GLU A 145 16.56 -14.60 -1.84
CA GLU A 145 17.15 -15.39 -2.93
C GLU A 145 17.73 -14.49 -4.04
N LEU A 146 17.03 -13.41 -4.41
CA LEU A 146 17.56 -12.39 -5.32
C LEU A 146 18.89 -11.82 -4.80
N SER A 147 18.95 -11.47 -3.52
CA SER A 147 20.17 -10.93 -2.89
C SER A 147 21.34 -11.93 -2.95
N LYS A 148 21.10 -13.23 -2.72
CA LYS A 148 22.14 -14.26 -2.85
C LYS A 148 22.69 -14.37 -4.27
N ARG A 149 21.89 -14.07 -5.28
CA ARG A 149 22.29 -14.04 -6.69
C ARG A 149 22.90 -12.71 -7.14
N GLY A 150 23.13 -11.78 -6.23
CA GLY A 150 23.68 -10.46 -6.54
C GLY A 150 22.71 -9.50 -7.21
N ILE A 151 21.40 -9.85 -7.23
CA ILE A 151 20.34 -8.98 -7.75
C ILE A 151 19.89 -8.07 -6.61
N LYS A 152 19.96 -6.76 -6.84
CA LYS A 152 19.47 -5.75 -5.89
C LYS A 152 17.95 -5.81 -5.77
N THR A 153 17.42 -5.36 -4.64
CA THR A 153 15.98 -5.16 -4.45
C THR A 153 15.70 -3.71 -4.10
N GLY A 154 14.61 -3.16 -4.60
CA GLY A 154 14.15 -1.80 -4.31
C GLY A 154 12.68 -1.81 -3.91
N VAL A 155 12.30 -0.96 -2.97
CA VAL A 155 10.91 -0.80 -2.53
C VAL A 155 10.40 0.58 -2.89
N ILE A 156 9.25 0.63 -3.57
CA ILE A 156 8.57 1.88 -3.96
C ILE A 156 7.13 1.83 -3.46
N THR A 157 6.81 2.64 -2.46
CA THR A 157 5.53 2.54 -1.74
C THR A 157 4.84 3.88 -1.54
N THR A 158 3.54 3.87 -1.33
CA THR A 158 2.76 5.03 -0.86
C THR A 158 2.72 5.13 0.68
N LYS A 159 3.38 4.22 1.40
CA LYS A 159 3.67 4.36 2.84
C LYS A 159 4.88 5.27 3.04
N GLY A 160 4.95 6.00 4.15
CA GLY A 160 6.15 6.78 4.48
C GLY A 160 7.38 5.87 4.63
N LYS A 161 8.52 6.27 4.04
CA LYS A 161 9.77 5.51 4.04
C LYS A 161 10.16 5.00 5.42
N ILE A 162 10.12 5.89 6.43
CA ILE A 162 10.55 5.56 7.80
C ILE A 162 9.75 4.40 8.41
N PHE A 163 8.49 4.24 8.05
CA PHE A 163 7.62 3.16 8.54
C PHE A 163 7.91 1.84 7.82
N ALA A 164 8.03 1.87 6.49
CA ALA A 164 8.40 0.71 5.69
C ALA A 164 9.78 0.17 6.11
N GLU A 165 10.76 1.05 6.30
CA GLU A 165 12.12 0.70 6.74
C GLU A 165 12.14 -0.01 8.09
N LYS A 166 11.36 0.47 9.05
CA LYS A 166 11.27 -0.16 10.38
C LYS A 166 10.75 -1.59 10.30
N ILE A 167 9.74 -1.85 9.46
CA ILE A 167 9.15 -3.17 9.28
C ILE A 167 10.13 -4.09 8.53
N LEU A 168 10.72 -3.61 7.43
CA LEU A 168 11.70 -4.39 6.66
C LEU A 168 12.89 -4.82 7.51
N LYS A 169 13.40 -3.95 8.38
CA LYS A 169 14.46 -4.30 9.35
C LYS A 169 14.04 -5.44 10.28
N GLN A 170 12.81 -5.45 10.77
CA GLN A 170 12.29 -6.54 11.61
C GLN A 170 12.18 -7.86 10.85
N LEU A 171 11.99 -7.81 9.53
CA LEU A 171 11.93 -8.98 8.65
C LEU A 171 13.31 -9.43 8.15
N ASN A 172 14.40 -8.77 8.58
CA ASN A 172 15.76 -8.96 8.08
C ASN A 172 15.86 -8.82 6.55
N ILE A 173 15.20 -7.79 6.00
CA ILE A 173 15.23 -7.40 4.60
C ILE A 173 15.84 -6.02 4.49
N PHE A 174 16.88 -5.91 3.65
CA PHE A 174 17.68 -4.68 3.46
C PHE A 174 17.75 -4.35 1.96
N PRO A 175 16.71 -3.70 1.41
CA PRO A 175 16.72 -3.31 0.00
C PRO A 175 17.75 -2.20 -0.24
N GLU A 176 18.21 -2.08 -1.48
CA GLU A 176 19.12 -0.99 -1.90
C GLU A 176 18.49 0.39 -1.71
N PHE A 177 17.17 0.48 -1.98
CA PHE A 177 16.42 1.72 -1.77
C PHE A 177 15.05 1.42 -1.17
N ILE A 178 14.57 2.40 -0.43
CA ILE A 178 13.18 2.50 -0.01
C ILE A 178 12.71 3.92 -0.37
N PHE A 179 11.74 4.01 -1.27
CA PHE A 179 11.08 5.26 -1.65
C PHE A 179 9.66 5.26 -1.13
N GLY A 180 9.37 6.15 -0.18
CA GLY A 180 8.04 6.41 0.34
C GLY A 180 7.29 7.45 -0.49
N TYR A 181 6.06 7.80 -0.08
CA TYR A 181 5.24 8.80 -0.77
C TYR A 181 5.93 10.17 -0.89
N GLU A 182 6.80 10.50 0.04
CA GLU A 182 7.59 11.73 0.06
C GLU A 182 8.62 11.83 -1.08
N SER A 183 8.92 10.72 -1.73
CA SER A 183 9.87 10.65 -2.84
C SER A 183 9.24 10.94 -4.20
N GLY A 184 7.91 11.10 -4.26
CA GLY A 184 7.16 11.36 -5.47
C GLY A 184 6.40 10.15 -6.00
N THR A 185 5.97 10.20 -7.26
CA THR A 185 5.19 9.11 -7.87
C THR A 185 6.04 7.90 -8.23
N LYS A 186 5.45 6.69 -8.15
CA LYS A 186 6.15 5.44 -8.51
C LYS A 186 6.72 5.48 -9.92
N ILE A 187 6.03 6.11 -10.88
CA ILE A 187 6.50 6.26 -12.26
C ILE A 187 7.78 7.08 -12.31
N LYS A 188 7.80 8.29 -11.72
CA LYS A 188 8.99 9.16 -11.71
C LYS A 188 10.19 8.51 -11.01
N ILE A 189 9.93 7.69 -10.01
CA ILE A 189 10.99 6.93 -9.33
C ILE A 189 11.52 5.84 -10.27
N ALA A 190 10.63 5.07 -10.92
CA ALA A 190 11.01 4.05 -11.89
C ALA A 190 11.81 4.63 -13.06
N GLU A 191 11.38 5.77 -13.63
CA GLU A 191 12.14 6.51 -14.68
C GLU A 191 13.59 6.81 -14.27
N LYS A 192 13.78 7.32 -13.06
CA LYS A 192 15.13 7.60 -12.55
C LYS A 192 15.97 6.33 -12.39
N LEU A 193 15.33 5.22 -12.01
CA LEU A 193 16.02 3.95 -11.81
C LEU A 193 16.43 3.30 -13.13
N THR A 194 15.66 3.45 -14.22
CA THR A 194 16.03 2.91 -15.54
C THR A 194 17.35 3.50 -16.07
N GLN A 195 17.75 4.69 -15.61
CA GLN A 195 19.01 5.33 -16.03
C GLN A 195 20.26 4.62 -15.48
N ASN A 196 20.14 3.91 -14.36
CA ASN A 196 21.29 3.33 -13.66
C ASN A 196 21.18 1.81 -13.45
N TYR A 197 20.00 1.24 -13.63
CA TYR A 197 19.71 -0.17 -13.35
C TYR A 197 18.99 -0.85 -14.51
N GLU A 198 19.31 -2.12 -14.71
CA GLU A 198 18.48 -3.06 -15.45
C GLU A 198 17.38 -3.56 -14.51
N ILE A 199 16.14 -3.07 -14.71
CA ILE A 199 15.01 -3.44 -13.86
C ILE A 199 14.45 -4.76 -14.38
N LEU A 200 14.66 -5.84 -13.63
CA LEU A 200 14.24 -7.19 -13.98
C LEU A 200 12.75 -7.43 -13.76
N GLY A 201 12.08 -6.61 -12.97
CA GLY A 201 10.66 -6.69 -12.74
C GLY A 201 10.16 -5.71 -11.68
N PHE A 202 8.86 -5.45 -11.71
CA PHE A 202 8.15 -4.69 -10.69
C PHE A 202 6.89 -5.46 -10.26
N ILE A 203 6.85 -5.88 -8.98
CA ILE A 203 5.69 -6.53 -8.36
C ILE A 203 4.87 -5.46 -7.63
N GLU A 204 3.60 -5.36 -7.97
CA GLU A 204 2.66 -4.34 -7.50
C GLU A 204 1.26 -4.96 -7.41
N ASP A 205 0.45 -4.55 -6.45
CA ASP A 205 -0.93 -5.01 -6.31
C ASP A 205 -1.98 -4.06 -6.92
N ARG A 206 -1.56 -2.89 -7.41
CA ARG A 206 -2.42 -1.95 -8.11
C ARG A 206 -2.24 -2.02 -9.62
N LYS A 207 -3.23 -2.61 -10.32
CA LYS A 207 -3.24 -2.70 -11.79
C LYS A 207 -3.00 -1.35 -12.47
N LYS A 208 -3.63 -0.28 -11.97
CA LYS A 208 -3.48 1.07 -12.54
C LYS A 208 -2.02 1.55 -12.50
N THR A 209 -1.28 1.28 -11.43
CA THR A 209 0.15 1.62 -11.34
C THR A 209 0.95 0.92 -12.44
N LEU A 210 0.71 -0.37 -12.65
CA LEU A 210 1.41 -1.14 -13.70
C LEU A 210 1.03 -0.67 -15.11
N ILE A 211 -0.23 -0.32 -15.34
CA ILE A 211 -0.65 0.30 -16.62
C ILE A 211 0.10 1.61 -16.85
N ASP A 212 0.19 2.48 -15.83
CA ASP A 212 0.89 3.75 -15.94
C ASP A 212 2.39 3.55 -16.25
N ILE A 213 3.04 2.55 -15.65
CA ILE A 213 4.41 2.14 -15.95
C ILE A 213 4.54 1.70 -17.43
N LYS A 214 3.58 0.91 -17.93
CA LYS A 214 3.61 0.42 -19.32
C LYS A 214 3.30 1.49 -20.36
N GLN A 215 2.53 2.49 -20.02
CA GLN A 215 2.18 3.60 -20.92
C GLN A 215 3.26 4.67 -21.00
N ASN A 216 4.23 4.68 -20.12
CA ASN A 216 5.31 5.64 -20.12
C ASN A 216 6.50 5.12 -20.93
N SER A 217 7.01 5.92 -21.88
CA SER A 217 8.06 5.52 -22.82
C SER A 217 9.38 5.06 -22.18
N GLU A 218 9.75 5.66 -21.04
CA GLU A 218 11.01 5.33 -20.36
C GLU A 218 10.92 4.09 -19.48
N THR A 219 9.70 3.69 -19.10
CA THR A 219 9.47 2.57 -18.18
C THR A 219 8.71 1.41 -18.81
N SER A 220 8.22 1.55 -20.05
CA SER A 220 7.42 0.54 -20.75
C SER A 220 8.10 -0.84 -20.89
N ASN A 221 9.43 -0.88 -20.94
CA ASN A 221 10.20 -2.12 -21.01
C ASN A 221 10.30 -2.88 -19.68
N ILE A 222 9.92 -2.27 -18.54
CA ILE A 222 9.97 -2.93 -17.23
C ILE A 222 8.98 -4.10 -17.22
N PRO A 223 9.42 -5.35 -16.94
CA PRO A 223 8.50 -6.46 -16.72
C PRO A 223 7.59 -6.20 -15.53
N CYS A 224 6.26 -6.25 -15.74
CA CYS A 224 5.26 -5.89 -14.74
C CYS A 224 4.50 -7.12 -14.25
N PHE A 225 4.40 -7.27 -12.94
CA PHE A 225 3.74 -8.40 -12.29
C PHE A 225 2.66 -7.89 -11.32
N LEU A 226 1.42 -8.29 -11.56
CA LEU A 226 0.29 -8.00 -10.67
C LEU A 226 0.18 -9.09 -9.62
N ALA A 227 0.39 -8.74 -8.35
CA ALA A 227 0.31 -9.65 -7.21
C ALA A 227 -1.14 -10.06 -6.94
N ASP A 228 -1.52 -11.33 -7.18
CA ASP A 228 -2.92 -11.80 -7.02
C ASP A 228 -3.35 -11.93 -5.55
N TRP A 229 -2.41 -11.91 -4.63
CA TRP A 229 -2.62 -11.97 -3.17
C TRP A 229 -2.82 -10.60 -2.51
N GLY A 230 -2.62 -9.51 -3.27
CA GLY A 230 -2.71 -8.13 -2.78
C GLY A 230 -4.12 -7.58 -2.72
N TYR A 231 -4.23 -6.26 -2.60
CA TYR A 231 -5.52 -5.55 -2.49
C TYR A 231 -6.11 -5.25 -3.87
N LEU A 232 -6.57 -6.31 -4.55
CA LEU A 232 -7.12 -6.26 -5.90
C LEU A 232 -8.65 -6.15 -5.91
N LYS A 233 -9.16 -5.46 -6.91
CA LYS A 233 -10.55 -5.64 -7.34
C LYS A 233 -10.65 -6.92 -8.15
N GLU A 234 -11.77 -7.65 -8.06
CA GLU A 234 -11.96 -8.83 -8.91
C GLU A 234 -11.84 -8.50 -10.40
N SER A 235 -12.29 -7.30 -10.81
CA SER A 235 -12.12 -6.81 -12.17
C SER A 235 -10.66 -6.61 -12.59
N ASP A 236 -9.74 -6.42 -11.65
CA ASP A 236 -8.32 -6.19 -11.96
C ASP A 236 -7.62 -7.47 -12.42
N LYS A 237 -8.08 -8.64 -11.99
CA LYS A 237 -7.57 -9.95 -12.44
C LYS A 237 -8.00 -10.29 -13.86
N ASN A 238 -9.12 -9.72 -14.29
CA ASN A 238 -9.66 -9.92 -15.62
C ASN A 238 -9.10 -8.88 -16.60
N LYS A 239 -8.94 -9.26 -17.88
CA LYS A 239 -8.51 -8.35 -18.97
C LYS A 239 -7.19 -7.63 -18.67
N LEU A 240 -6.18 -8.37 -18.20
CA LEU A 240 -4.81 -7.86 -18.17
C LEU A 240 -4.30 -7.72 -19.60
N SER A 241 -3.55 -6.65 -19.87
CA SER A 241 -2.79 -6.57 -21.13
C SER A 241 -1.72 -7.67 -21.14
N ASN A 242 -1.31 -8.10 -22.32
CA ASN A 242 -0.24 -9.11 -22.48
C ASN A 242 1.10 -8.67 -21.83
N GLU A 243 1.23 -7.39 -21.51
CA GLU A 243 2.43 -6.79 -20.93
C GLU A 243 2.47 -6.85 -19.40
N ILE A 244 1.35 -7.21 -18.76
CA ILE A 244 1.23 -7.34 -17.29
C ILE A 244 0.85 -8.78 -16.96
N LYS A 245 1.71 -9.47 -16.23
CA LYS A 245 1.48 -10.87 -15.84
C LYS A 245 0.84 -10.93 -14.45
N LEU A 246 -0.23 -11.72 -14.32
CA LEU A 246 -0.77 -12.07 -13.00
C LEU A 246 0.21 -13.03 -12.32
N LEU A 247 0.67 -12.66 -11.14
CA LEU A 247 1.65 -13.43 -10.37
C LEU A 247 0.99 -14.04 -9.13
N LYS A 248 1.19 -15.32 -8.92
CA LYS A 248 0.80 -16.04 -7.70
C LYS A 248 2.00 -16.26 -6.80
N LEU A 249 1.80 -16.29 -5.49
CA LEU A 249 2.89 -16.55 -4.54
C LEU A 249 3.67 -17.84 -4.85
N GLY A 250 2.96 -18.90 -5.27
CA GLY A 250 3.60 -20.17 -5.64
C GLY A 250 4.48 -20.13 -6.90
N ASN A 251 4.37 -19.09 -7.73
CA ASN A 251 5.10 -18.96 -8.99
C ASN A 251 6.33 -18.05 -8.92
N LEU A 252 6.69 -17.53 -7.76
CA LEU A 252 7.86 -16.65 -7.60
C LEU A 252 9.17 -17.29 -8.04
N GLY A 253 9.30 -18.62 -7.88
CA GLY A 253 10.47 -19.35 -8.34
C GLY A 253 10.75 -19.24 -9.84
N GLU A 254 9.71 -19.07 -10.66
CA GLU A 254 9.83 -18.91 -12.11
C GLU A 254 10.55 -17.60 -12.49
N LEU A 255 10.42 -16.57 -11.67
CA LEU A 255 11.07 -15.26 -11.88
C LEU A 255 12.57 -15.29 -11.58
N VAL A 256 13.06 -16.30 -10.88
CA VAL A 256 14.48 -16.45 -10.53
C VAL A 256 15.23 -17.23 -11.62
N ALA A 257 14.52 -17.87 -12.55
CA ALA A 257 15.10 -18.62 -13.65
C ALA A 257 15.59 -17.72 -14.82
N ILE A 258 15.43 -16.39 -14.65
CA ILE A 258 15.89 -15.35 -15.57
C ILE A 258 17.26 -14.85 -15.07
#